data_e69b5f1944afa6e26c76b97bf2313e9d
#
_entry.id   e69b5f1944afa6e26c76b97bf2313e9d
#
_cell.length_a   1.000
_cell.length_b   1.000
_cell.length_c   1.000
_cell.angle_alpha   90.00
_cell.angle_beta   90.00
_cell.angle_gamma   90.00
#
_symmetry.space_group_name_H-M   'P 1'
#
loop_
_entity.id
_entity.type
_entity.pdbx_description
1 polymer ?
#
loop_
_entity_poly.entity_id
_entity_poly.type
_entity_poly.pdbx_seq_one_letter_code
_entity_poly.pdbx_strand_id
1 'polypeptide(L)'
;MDVLHWMPHDFFVKPVKDTTGNERLLLSVVDDDESIRESLPGLIKEFGYAARAFSSAEEFLSSGVVAESSCLILDIAMPGMSGPELYQELKRRGEKVPVIFITAQKDERIRARVFEQGAAGFLLKPFSEAALLATIKVALQAT
;
A
#
# COMPACT_ATOMS: atom_id res chain seq x y z
N MET A 1 -24.77 -1.16 22.45
CA MET A 1 -23.46 -1.79 22.38
C MET A 1 -22.85 -1.60 20.99
N ASP A 2 -21.66 -1.07 20.95
CA ASP A 2 -20.97 -0.85 19.68
C ASP A 2 -20.30 -2.14 19.24
N VAL A 3 -20.98 -2.88 18.35
CA VAL A 3 -20.43 -4.15 17.85
C VAL A 3 -19.20 -3.96 16.98
N LEU A 4 -19.02 -2.77 16.42
CA LEU A 4 -17.83 -2.49 15.58
C LEU A 4 -16.54 -2.45 16.38
N HIS A 5 -16.64 -2.18 17.68
CA HIS A 5 -15.47 -2.05 18.53
C HIS A 5 -14.66 -3.35 18.65
N TRP A 6 -15.31 -4.51 18.58
CA TRP A 6 -14.65 -5.80 18.75
C TRP A 6 -14.58 -6.61 17.46
N MET A 7 -15.04 -6.08 16.35
CA MET A 7 -14.95 -6.80 15.07
C MET A 7 -13.50 -6.95 14.63
N PRO A 8 -13.14 -8.10 14.03
CA PRO A 8 -11.80 -8.27 13.47
C PRO A 8 -11.49 -7.22 12.41
N HIS A 9 -10.22 -6.90 12.25
CA HIS A 9 -9.78 -5.92 11.25
C HIS A 9 -10.30 -6.23 9.86
N ASP A 10 -10.22 -7.48 9.43
CA ASP A 10 -10.62 -7.92 8.11
C ASP A 10 -12.11 -7.69 7.82
N PHE A 11 -12.89 -7.44 8.86
CA PHE A 11 -14.29 -7.08 8.71
C PHE A 11 -14.50 -5.76 7.97
N PHE A 12 -13.52 -4.87 8.02
CA PHE A 12 -13.60 -3.54 7.41
C PHE A 12 -12.94 -3.47 6.04
N VAL A 13 -12.21 -4.52 5.63
CA VAL A 13 -11.62 -4.56 4.31
C VAL A 13 -12.64 -5.14 3.33
N LYS A 14 -12.64 -4.60 2.11
CA LYS A 14 -13.58 -5.01 1.07
C LYS A 14 -12.82 -5.77 -0.01
N PRO A 15 -12.94 -7.10 -0.06
CA PRO A 15 -12.33 -7.85 -1.15
C PRO A 15 -12.87 -7.39 -2.50
N VAL A 16 -12.03 -7.38 -3.50
CA VAL A 16 -12.42 -7.12 -4.87
C VAL A 16 -12.36 -8.43 -5.65
N LYS A 17 -13.09 -8.51 -6.76
CA LYS A 17 -13.02 -9.67 -7.63
C LYS A 17 -11.83 -9.52 -8.57
N ASP A 18 -10.99 -10.55 -8.64
CA ASP A 18 -9.90 -10.59 -9.60
C ASP A 18 -10.42 -10.99 -10.99
N THR A 19 -9.50 -11.15 -11.97
CA THR A 19 -9.87 -11.48 -13.34
C THR A 19 -10.51 -12.86 -13.49
N THR A 20 -10.39 -13.72 -12.46
CA THR A 20 -11.00 -15.05 -12.45
C THR A 20 -12.33 -15.09 -11.69
N GLY A 21 -12.76 -13.96 -11.13
CA GLY A 21 -13.98 -13.87 -10.35
C GLY A 21 -13.78 -14.19 -8.86
N ASN A 22 -12.57 -14.50 -8.43
CA ASN A 22 -12.27 -14.77 -7.01
C ASN A 22 -12.17 -13.46 -6.24
N GLU A 23 -12.67 -13.48 -5.00
CA GLU A 23 -12.54 -12.33 -4.11
C GLU A 23 -11.15 -12.29 -3.47
N ARG A 24 -10.47 -11.16 -3.58
CA ARG A 24 -9.13 -10.94 -3.04
C ARG A 24 -9.01 -9.53 -2.52
N LEU A 25 -8.13 -9.34 -1.54
CA LEU A 25 -7.79 -7.98 -1.08
C LEU A 25 -6.94 -7.30 -2.14
N LEU A 26 -7.26 -6.05 -2.44
CA LEU A 26 -6.51 -5.27 -3.44
C LEU A 26 -5.36 -4.55 -2.78
N LEU A 27 -4.16 -4.79 -3.29
CA LEU A 27 -2.97 -4.00 -2.95
C LEU A 27 -2.63 -3.12 -4.14
N SER A 28 -2.53 -1.82 -3.89
CA SER A 28 -2.14 -0.87 -4.92
C SER A 28 -0.67 -0.51 -4.75
N VAL A 29 0.04 -0.40 -5.86
CA VAL A 29 1.46 -0.06 -5.90
C VAL A 29 1.59 1.27 -6.63
N VAL A 30 2.26 2.24 -6.01
CA VAL A 30 2.53 3.54 -6.63
C VAL A 30 4.04 3.74 -6.65
N ASP A 31 4.63 3.68 -7.83
CA ASP A 31 6.07 3.81 -8.02
C ASP A 31 6.34 4.26 -9.45
N ASP A 32 7.18 5.27 -9.63
CA ASP A 32 7.55 5.76 -10.95
C ASP A 32 8.57 4.86 -11.65
N ASP A 33 9.12 3.87 -10.95
CA ASP A 33 10.06 2.88 -11.50
C ASP A 33 9.29 1.81 -12.27
N GLU A 34 9.48 1.78 -13.59
CA GLU A 34 8.81 0.83 -14.46
C GLU A 34 9.10 -0.63 -14.05
N SER A 35 10.32 -0.93 -13.61
CA SER A 35 10.67 -2.30 -13.25
C SER A 35 9.88 -2.79 -12.04
N ILE A 36 9.59 -1.90 -11.10
CA ILE A 36 8.73 -2.23 -9.95
C ILE A 36 7.29 -2.46 -10.43
N ARG A 37 6.78 -1.60 -11.30
CA ARG A 37 5.40 -1.74 -11.81
C ARG A 37 5.22 -3.02 -12.63
N GLU A 38 6.29 -3.50 -13.27
CA GLU A 38 6.24 -4.73 -14.06
C GLU A 38 6.35 -5.99 -13.20
N SER A 39 7.16 -5.96 -12.15
CA SER A 39 7.48 -7.16 -11.36
C SER A 39 6.63 -7.33 -10.12
N LEU A 40 6.33 -6.24 -9.41
CA LEU A 40 5.71 -6.32 -8.10
C LEU A 40 4.26 -6.83 -8.14
N PRO A 41 3.41 -6.38 -9.07
CA PRO A 41 2.04 -6.89 -9.11
C PRO A 41 1.93 -8.41 -9.28
N GLY A 42 2.79 -9.00 -10.12
CA GLY A 42 2.80 -10.45 -10.29
C GLY A 42 3.12 -11.19 -9.01
N LEU A 43 4.10 -10.69 -8.27
CA LEU A 43 4.49 -11.27 -6.99
C LEU A 43 3.37 -11.16 -5.96
N ILE A 44 2.73 -10.00 -5.89
CA ILE A 44 1.59 -9.78 -4.98
C ILE A 44 0.46 -10.76 -5.30
N LYS A 45 0.19 -11.00 -6.59
CA LYS A 45 -0.82 -11.98 -7.01
C LYS A 45 -0.45 -13.40 -6.58
N GLU A 46 0.83 -13.75 -6.67
CA GLU A 46 1.29 -15.06 -6.19
C GLU A 46 1.05 -15.23 -4.69
N PHE A 47 1.10 -14.14 -3.93
CA PHE A 47 0.79 -14.18 -2.50
C PHE A 47 -0.70 -14.36 -2.21
N GLY A 48 -1.57 -14.27 -3.22
CA GLY A 48 -3.01 -14.45 -3.05
C GLY A 48 -3.82 -13.16 -3.04
N TYR A 49 -3.21 -12.03 -3.38
CA TYR A 49 -3.90 -10.73 -3.40
C TYR A 49 -4.19 -10.29 -4.84
N ALA A 50 -5.10 -9.36 -5.01
CA ALA A 50 -5.23 -8.61 -6.26
C ALA A 50 -4.23 -7.45 -6.22
N ALA A 51 -3.77 -7.01 -7.38
CA ALA A 51 -2.76 -5.95 -7.45
C ALA A 51 -3.04 -5.00 -8.60
N ARG A 52 -2.80 -3.71 -8.37
CA ARG A 52 -2.79 -2.69 -9.41
C ARG A 52 -1.59 -1.80 -9.21
N ALA A 53 -1.02 -1.31 -10.31
CA ALA A 53 0.17 -0.47 -10.25
C ALA A 53 -0.09 0.85 -10.96
N PHE A 54 0.47 1.91 -10.41
CA PHE A 54 0.33 3.28 -10.88
C PHE A 54 1.70 3.93 -10.94
N SER A 55 1.90 4.79 -11.94
CA SER A 55 3.20 5.43 -12.16
C SER A 55 3.37 6.73 -11.35
N SER A 56 2.29 7.26 -10.79
CA SER A 56 2.34 8.51 -10.01
C SER A 56 1.23 8.54 -8.96
N ALA A 57 1.42 9.42 -7.98
CA ALA A 57 0.40 9.67 -6.97
C ALA A 57 -0.88 10.20 -7.60
N GLU A 58 -0.74 11.10 -8.57
CA GLU A 58 -1.87 11.70 -9.27
C GLU A 58 -2.71 10.65 -10.01
N GLU A 59 -2.03 9.70 -10.68
CA GLU A 59 -2.70 8.62 -11.37
C GLU A 59 -3.49 7.75 -10.40
N PHE A 60 -2.90 7.42 -9.26
CA PHE A 60 -3.58 6.63 -8.22
C PHE A 60 -4.82 7.37 -7.69
N LEU A 61 -4.67 8.65 -7.37
CA LEU A 61 -5.77 9.45 -6.81
C LEU A 61 -6.96 9.57 -7.78
N SER A 62 -6.70 9.57 -9.08
CA SER A 62 -7.76 9.67 -10.09
C SER A 62 -8.27 8.32 -10.60
N SER A 63 -7.70 7.23 -10.11
CA SER A 63 -7.99 5.89 -10.65
C SER A 63 -9.36 5.33 -10.25
N GLY A 64 -9.95 5.83 -9.16
CA GLY A 64 -11.20 5.30 -8.63
C GLY A 64 -11.05 4.09 -7.71
N VAL A 65 -9.82 3.62 -7.47
CA VAL A 65 -9.61 2.43 -6.60
C VAL A 65 -9.01 2.79 -5.24
N VAL A 66 -8.92 4.06 -4.91
CA VAL A 66 -8.35 4.49 -3.62
C VAL A 66 -9.08 3.83 -2.46
N ALA A 67 -10.41 3.94 -2.44
CA ALA A 67 -11.23 3.38 -1.35
C ALA A 67 -11.27 1.85 -1.36
N GLU A 68 -10.99 1.22 -2.50
CA GLU A 68 -10.97 -0.23 -2.62
C GLU A 68 -9.65 -0.85 -2.21
N SER A 69 -8.59 -0.04 -2.09
CA SER A 69 -7.26 -0.54 -1.76
C SER A 69 -7.20 -0.90 -0.28
N SER A 70 -6.83 -2.14 0.01
CA SER A 70 -6.67 -2.63 1.38
C SER A 70 -5.28 -2.35 1.92
N CYS A 71 -4.32 -2.09 1.05
CA CYS A 71 -2.96 -1.72 1.41
C CYS A 71 -2.34 -0.96 0.23
N LEU A 72 -1.50 0.01 0.52
CA LEU A 72 -0.80 0.79 -0.49
C LEU A 72 0.71 0.61 -0.30
N ILE A 73 1.40 0.20 -1.36
CA ILE A 73 2.85 0.12 -1.39
C ILE A 73 3.32 1.33 -2.18
N LEU A 74 4.07 2.22 -1.55
CA LEU A 74 4.25 3.58 -2.02
C LEU A 74 5.72 3.98 -2.02
N ASP A 75 6.24 4.34 -3.21
CA ASP A 75 7.59 4.87 -3.33
C ASP A 75 7.67 6.27 -2.69
N ILE A 76 8.80 6.56 -2.05
CA ILE A 76 8.99 7.85 -1.38
C ILE A 76 9.26 8.96 -2.38
N ALA A 77 10.23 8.75 -3.28
CA ALA A 77 10.71 9.80 -4.17
C ALA A 77 10.11 9.63 -5.57
N MET A 78 9.16 10.49 -5.89
CA MET A 78 8.51 10.51 -7.21
C MET A 78 8.40 11.93 -7.73
N PRO A 79 8.46 12.14 -9.05
CA PRO A 79 8.17 13.46 -9.63
C PRO A 79 6.73 13.88 -9.31
N GLY A 80 6.52 15.17 -9.17
CA GLY A 80 5.22 15.70 -8.77
C GLY A 80 4.96 15.44 -7.30
N MET A 81 3.84 14.82 -6.98
CA MET A 81 3.52 14.49 -5.59
C MET A 81 4.40 13.33 -5.09
N SER A 82 5.10 13.54 -4.00
CA SER A 82 5.95 12.51 -3.38
C SER A 82 5.08 11.49 -2.63
N GLY A 83 5.71 10.37 -2.23
CA GLY A 83 5.02 9.37 -1.40
C GLY A 83 4.49 9.94 -0.10
N PRO A 84 5.31 10.62 0.71
CA PRO A 84 4.80 11.23 1.94
C PRO A 84 3.68 12.25 1.70
N GLU A 85 3.76 13.02 0.60
CA GLU A 85 2.69 13.96 0.27
C GLU A 85 1.39 13.25 -0.09
N LEU A 86 1.46 12.14 -0.84
CA LEU A 86 0.29 11.32 -1.11
C LEU A 86 -0.32 10.77 0.18
N TYR A 87 0.53 10.31 1.09
CA TYR A 87 0.07 9.78 2.38
C TYR A 87 -0.70 10.85 3.17
N GLN A 88 -0.19 12.08 3.22
CA GLN A 88 -0.89 13.18 3.88
C GLN A 88 -2.22 13.50 3.18
N GLU A 89 -2.25 13.47 1.86
CA GLU A 89 -3.48 13.72 1.11
C GLU A 89 -4.55 12.64 1.41
N LEU A 90 -4.14 11.39 1.51
CA LEU A 90 -5.06 10.29 1.87
C LEU A 90 -5.64 10.51 3.27
N LYS A 91 -4.80 10.91 4.21
CA LYS A 91 -5.27 11.23 5.58
C LYS A 91 -6.24 12.40 5.57
N ARG A 92 -5.94 13.44 4.79
CA ARG A 92 -6.82 14.62 4.68
C ARG A 92 -8.19 14.22 4.13
N ARG A 93 -8.23 13.25 3.22
CA ARG A 93 -9.48 12.74 2.63
C ARG A 93 -10.21 11.74 3.53
N GLY A 94 -9.65 11.39 4.67
CA GLY A 94 -10.24 10.39 5.56
C GLY A 94 -10.03 8.96 5.12
N GLU A 95 -9.14 8.72 4.17
CA GLU A 95 -8.80 7.37 3.72
C GLU A 95 -7.86 6.72 4.74
N LYS A 96 -8.22 5.52 5.19
CA LYS A 96 -7.50 4.82 6.26
C LYS A 96 -6.70 3.62 5.76
N VAL A 97 -6.29 3.64 4.51
CA VAL A 97 -5.53 2.55 3.94
C VAL A 97 -4.14 2.48 4.61
N PRO A 98 -3.70 1.30 5.05
CA PRO A 98 -2.35 1.14 5.58
C PRO A 98 -1.34 1.31 4.45
N VAL A 99 -0.25 2.03 4.74
CA VAL A 99 0.76 2.38 3.74
C VAL A 99 2.10 1.76 4.12
N ILE A 100 2.68 1.03 3.18
CA ILE A 100 4.05 0.53 3.24
C ILE A 100 4.87 1.40 2.31
N PHE A 101 5.87 2.12 2.85
CA PHE A 101 6.77 2.89 2.01
C PHE A 101 7.91 2.02 1.49
N ILE A 102 8.30 2.26 0.24
CA ILE A 102 9.48 1.63 -0.36
C ILE A 102 10.40 2.72 -0.90
N THR A 103 11.70 2.52 -0.82
CA THR A 103 12.66 3.49 -1.31
C THR A 103 14.01 2.82 -1.61
N ALA A 104 14.73 3.37 -2.58
CA ALA A 104 16.11 2.97 -2.87
C ALA A 104 17.10 3.66 -1.93
N GLN A 105 16.69 4.69 -1.22
CA GLN A 105 17.57 5.49 -0.37
C GLN A 105 17.45 5.13 1.10
N LYS A 106 18.58 4.81 1.71
CA LYS A 106 18.63 4.54 3.15
C LYS A 106 18.73 5.87 3.90
N ASP A 107 17.61 6.37 4.39
CA ASP A 107 17.53 7.60 5.16
C ASP A 107 16.70 7.34 6.42
N GLU A 108 17.40 7.24 7.56
CA GLU A 108 16.75 6.94 8.83
C GLU A 108 15.81 8.06 9.30
N ARG A 109 16.05 9.30 8.89
CA ARG A 109 15.18 10.41 9.24
C ARG A 109 13.83 10.30 8.53
N ILE A 110 13.87 9.94 7.26
CA ILE A 110 12.64 9.73 6.50
C ILE A 110 11.87 8.53 7.08
N ARG A 111 12.59 7.45 7.35
CA ARG A 111 11.99 6.25 7.95
C ARG A 111 11.29 6.57 9.27
N ALA A 112 11.99 7.25 10.18
CA ALA A 112 11.41 7.63 11.47
C ALA A 112 10.18 8.53 11.29
N ARG A 113 10.26 9.49 10.36
CA ARG A 113 9.16 10.43 10.11
C ARG A 113 7.91 9.72 9.62
N VAL A 114 8.03 8.82 8.64
CA VAL A 114 6.85 8.15 8.11
C VAL A 114 6.23 7.20 9.13
N PHE A 115 7.03 6.56 9.98
CA PHE A 115 6.49 5.76 11.07
C PHE A 115 5.78 6.62 12.12
N GLU A 116 6.31 7.79 12.45
CA GLU A 116 5.64 8.73 13.34
C GLU A 116 4.30 9.16 12.78
N GLN A 117 4.18 9.25 11.47
CA GLN A 117 2.95 9.62 10.79
C GLN A 117 1.96 8.46 10.67
N GLY A 118 2.36 7.26 11.10
CA GLY A 118 1.49 6.10 11.12
C GLY A 118 1.71 5.08 10.03
N ALA A 119 2.84 5.15 9.29
CA ALA A 119 3.13 4.17 8.24
C ALA A 119 3.10 2.75 8.82
N ALA A 120 2.54 1.82 8.05
CA ALA A 120 2.43 0.42 8.46
C ALA A 120 3.69 -0.38 8.19
N GLY A 121 4.57 0.11 7.32
CA GLY A 121 5.82 -0.56 7.02
C GLY A 121 6.76 0.28 6.19
N PHE A 122 8.00 -0.20 6.06
CA PHE A 122 9.04 0.49 5.31
C PHE A 122 10.04 -0.55 4.80
N LEU A 123 10.30 -0.55 3.49
CA LEU A 123 11.22 -1.50 2.87
C LEU A 123 12.23 -0.77 2.01
N LEU A 124 13.49 -1.18 2.09
CA LEU A 124 14.55 -0.68 1.21
C LEU A 124 14.62 -1.55 -0.05
N LYS A 125 14.72 -0.92 -1.20
CA LYS A 125 14.96 -1.60 -2.48
C LYS A 125 16.45 -1.94 -2.60
N PRO A 126 16.81 -3.13 -3.10
CA PRO A 126 15.93 -4.25 -3.38
C PRO A 126 15.52 -4.98 -2.10
N PHE A 127 14.29 -5.46 -2.05
CA PHE A 127 13.81 -6.24 -0.90
C PHE A 127 13.51 -7.67 -1.34
N SER A 128 13.56 -8.61 -0.39
CA SER A 128 13.25 -10.01 -0.67
C SER A 128 11.74 -10.24 -0.71
N GLU A 129 11.32 -11.30 -1.37
CA GLU A 129 9.92 -11.72 -1.37
C GLU A 129 9.44 -11.97 0.06
N ALA A 130 10.27 -12.61 0.89
CA ALA A 130 9.90 -12.90 2.27
C ALA A 130 9.68 -11.63 3.09
N ALA A 131 10.55 -10.62 2.92
CA ALA A 131 10.42 -9.34 3.61
C ALA A 131 9.14 -8.61 3.16
N LEU A 132 8.86 -8.62 1.87
CA LEU A 132 7.64 -8.00 1.33
C LEU A 132 6.40 -8.67 1.89
N LEU A 133 6.33 -9.98 1.83
CA LEU A 133 5.15 -10.72 2.32
C LEU A 133 4.93 -10.50 3.81
N ALA A 134 6.01 -10.56 4.60
CA ALA A 134 5.91 -10.32 6.05
C ALA A 134 5.39 -8.91 6.34
N THR A 135 5.89 -7.92 5.62
CA THR A 135 5.47 -6.53 5.80
C THR A 135 4.01 -6.32 5.40
N ILE A 136 3.57 -6.95 4.30
CA ILE A 136 2.18 -6.90 3.87
C ILE A 136 1.27 -7.51 4.94
N LYS A 137 1.62 -8.66 5.48
CA LYS A 137 0.80 -9.32 6.49
C LYS A 137 0.66 -8.46 7.75
N VAL A 138 1.75 -7.83 8.20
CA VAL A 138 1.71 -6.92 9.34
C VAL A 138 0.80 -5.72 9.02
N ALA A 139 0.94 -5.13 7.85
CA ALA A 139 0.14 -3.97 7.44
C ALA A 139 -1.35 -4.29 7.40
N LEU A 140 -1.71 -5.46 6.88
CA LEU A 140 -3.12 -5.86 6.78
C LEU A 140 -3.74 -6.22 8.14
N GLN A 141 -2.93 -6.52 9.15
CA GLN A 141 -3.39 -6.83 10.50
C GLN A 141 -3.40 -5.59 11.40
N ALA A 142 -2.63 -4.57 11.04
CA ALA A 142 -2.52 -3.35 11.83
C ALA A 142 -3.74 -2.45 11.58
N THR A 143 -4.52 -2.21 12.60
CA THR A 143 -5.66 -1.30 12.53
C THR A 143 -5.50 -0.14 13.45
#